data_b3913957fd5b1921fc5d0d29b90e6006
#
_entry.id   b3913957fd5b1921fc5d0d29b90e6006
#
_cell.length_a   1.000
_cell.length_b   1.000
_cell.length_c   1.000
_cell.angle_alpha   90.00
_cell.angle_beta   90.00
_cell.angle_gamma   90.00
#
_symmetry.space_group_name_H-M   'P 1'
#
loop_
_entity.id
_entity.type
_entity.pdbx_description
1 polymer ?
#
loop_
_entity_poly.entity_id
_entity_poly.type
_entity_poly.pdbx_seq_one_letter_code
_entity_poly.pdbx_strand_id
1 'polypeptide(L)'
;MLHENIKAIRKSKGLSQQELAIKLNVVRQTISKWEQGLSVPDSDMLISLSEILETPVSTLLGEKVFETKGDDLKVISEKLEVINLQLAQRKRTKQKIIQGLLITLFAVIVI
;
A
#
# COMPACT_ATOMS: atom_id res chain seq x y z
N MET A 1 -13.08 -10.19 -0.48
CA MET A 1 -12.67 -10.40 0.92
C MET A 1 -11.20 -10.14 1.08
N LEU A 2 -10.76 -9.78 2.26
CA LEU A 2 -9.38 -9.37 2.52
C LEU A 2 -8.35 -10.41 2.07
N HIS A 3 -8.53 -11.66 2.43
CA HIS A 3 -7.57 -12.72 2.09
C HIS A 3 -7.39 -12.91 0.58
N GLU A 4 -8.47 -12.85 -0.16
CA GLU A 4 -8.44 -12.96 -1.62
C GLU A 4 -7.78 -11.72 -2.25
N ASN A 5 -8.06 -10.56 -1.70
CA ASN A 5 -7.53 -9.29 -2.20
C ASN A 5 -6.02 -9.20 -1.98
N ILE A 6 -5.52 -9.61 -0.81
CA ILE A 6 -4.08 -9.62 -0.54
C ILE A 6 -3.37 -10.47 -1.60
N LYS A 7 -3.86 -11.67 -1.84
CA LYS A 7 -3.26 -12.58 -2.82
C LYS A 7 -3.31 -12.01 -4.24
N ALA A 8 -4.47 -11.51 -4.65
CA ALA A 8 -4.66 -10.97 -5.99
C ALA A 8 -3.76 -9.75 -6.25
N ILE A 9 -3.72 -8.82 -5.30
CA ILE A 9 -2.93 -7.61 -5.44
C ILE A 9 -1.43 -7.93 -5.39
N ARG A 10 -1.03 -8.83 -4.49
CA ARG A 10 0.36 -9.29 -4.42
C ARG A 10 0.81 -9.85 -5.76
N LYS A 11 0.00 -10.71 -6.37
CA LYS A 11 0.30 -11.30 -7.67
C LYS A 11 0.34 -10.26 -8.78
N SER A 12 -0.56 -9.28 -8.74
CA SER A 12 -0.58 -8.20 -9.72
C SER A 12 0.68 -7.34 -9.66
N LYS A 13 1.31 -7.25 -8.49
CA LYS A 13 2.58 -6.54 -8.30
C LYS A 13 3.80 -7.41 -8.61
N GLY A 14 3.60 -8.65 -9.01
CA GLY A 14 4.70 -9.57 -9.33
C GLY A 14 5.49 -10.04 -8.12
N LEU A 15 4.90 -9.99 -6.92
CA LEU A 15 5.57 -10.37 -5.68
C LEU A 15 5.22 -11.81 -5.30
N SER A 16 6.23 -12.57 -4.87
CA SER A 16 5.99 -13.87 -4.23
C SER A 16 5.57 -13.65 -2.76
N GLN A 17 5.05 -14.71 -2.14
CA GLN A 17 4.75 -14.67 -0.70
C GLN A 17 6.01 -14.35 0.12
N GLN A 18 7.13 -14.94 -0.25
CA GLN A 18 8.41 -14.73 0.41
C GLN A 18 8.88 -13.28 0.26
N GLU A 19 8.78 -12.71 -0.93
CA GLU A 19 9.16 -11.32 -1.18
C GLU A 19 8.31 -10.35 -0.37
N LEU A 20 7.00 -10.58 -0.31
CA LEU A 20 6.10 -9.74 0.50
C LEU A 20 6.42 -9.89 1.98
N ALA A 21 6.69 -11.12 2.44
CA ALA A 21 7.06 -11.37 3.83
C ALA A 21 8.34 -10.62 4.22
N ILE A 22 9.34 -10.62 3.37
CA ILE A 22 10.59 -9.88 3.60
C ILE A 22 10.31 -8.38 3.71
N LYS A 23 9.51 -7.84 2.81
CA LYS A 23 9.15 -6.41 2.82
C LYS A 23 8.38 -5.99 4.07
N LEU A 24 7.55 -6.89 4.59
CA LEU A 24 6.77 -6.65 5.82
C LEU A 24 7.52 -7.04 7.09
N ASN A 25 8.68 -7.65 6.95
CA ASN A 25 9.48 -8.16 8.06
C ASN A 25 8.72 -9.20 8.89
N VAL A 26 8.04 -10.10 8.22
CA VAL A 26 7.33 -11.25 8.80
C VAL A 26 7.78 -12.53 8.10
N VAL A 27 7.40 -13.68 8.66
CA VAL A 27 7.70 -14.97 8.03
C VAL A 27 6.68 -15.27 6.92
N ARG A 28 7.09 -16.04 5.92
CA ARG A 28 6.23 -16.41 4.79
C ARG A 28 4.92 -17.06 5.23
N GLN A 29 4.97 -17.88 6.28
CA GLN A 29 3.78 -18.55 6.82
C GLN A 29 2.71 -17.56 7.25
N THR A 30 3.10 -16.39 7.75
CA THR A 30 2.16 -15.33 8.11
C THR A 30 1.38 -14.86 6.87
N ILE A 31 2.07 -14.61 5.78
CA ILE A 31 1.43 -14.20 4.51
C ILE A 31 0.50 -15.32 4.01
N SER A 32 0.97 -16.56 4.05
CA SER A 32 0.17 -17.70 3.62
C SER A 32 -1.13 -17.83 4.42
N LYS A 33 -1.06 -17.65 5.74
CA LYS A 33 -2.26 -17.69 6.60
C LYS A 33 -3.23 -16.56 6.28
N TRP A 34 -2.74 -15.37 6.02
CA TRP A 34 -3.59 -14.25 5.62
C TRP A 34 -4.30 -14.54 4.29
N GLU A 35 -3.58 -15.09 3.32
CA GLU A 35 -4.14 -15.38 2.00
C GLU A 35 -5.12 -16.57 2.01
N GLN A 36 -5.00 -17.44 3.00
CA GLN A 36 -5.95 -18.56 3.20
C GLN A 36 -7.15 -18.18 4.07
N GLY A 37 -7.15 -17.00 4.65
CA GLY A 37 -8.19 -16.58 5.57
C GLY A 37 -8.10 -17.21 6.95
N LEU A 38 -6.97 -17.81 7.30
CA LEU A 38 -6.75 -18.46 8.60
C LEU A 38 -6.41 -17.45 9.69
N SER A 39 -5.85 -16.32 9.33
CA SER A 39 -5.58 -15.21 10.23
C SER A 39 -5.74 -13.91 9.46
N VAL A 40 -5.77 -12.80 10.19
CA VAL A 40 -5.87 -11.47 9.59
C VAL A 40 -4.72 -10.60 10.10
N PRO A 41 -4.19 -9.69 9.25
CA PRO A 41 -3.20 -8.74 9.71
C PRO A 41 -3.84 -7.74 10.68
N ASP A 42 -3.08 -7.32 11.69
CA ASP A 42 -3.52 -6.26 12.58
C ASP A 42 -3.50 -4.89 11.87
N SER A 43 -3.92 -3.84 12.56
CA SER A 43 -4.02 -2.52 11.95
C SER A 43 -2.67 -2.00 11.44
N ASP A 44 -1.59 -2.22 12.18
CA ASP A 44 -0.26 -1.79 11.77
C ASP A 44 0.21 -2.55 10.52
N MET A 45 -0.06 -3.84 10.46
CA MET A 45 0.27 -4.68 9.31
C MET A 45 -0.57 -4.29 8.09
N LEU A 46 -1.85 -3.95 8.29
CA LEU A 46 -2.71 -3.48 7.19
C LEU A 46 -2.17 -2.17 6.58
N ILE A 47 -1.71 -1.27 7.41
CA ILE A 47 -1.10 -0.02 6.95
C ILE A 47 0.17 -0.31 6.16
N SER A 48 1.02 -1.18 6.66
CA SER A 48 2.25 -1.59 5.98
C SER A 48 1.96 -2.29 4.65
N LEU A 49 0.96 -3.17 4.62
CA LEU A 49 0.50 -3.81 3.39
C LEU A 49 0.02 -2.78 2.36
N SER A 50 -0.78 -1.83 2.82
CA SER A 50 -1.29 -0.74 1.97
C SER A 50 -0.14 0.03 1.32
N GLU A 51 0.88 0.35 2.09
CA GLU A 51 2.05 1.08 1.60
C GLU A 51 2.88 0.24 0.61
N ILE A 52 3.16 -1.01 0.95
CA ILE A 52 4.00 -1.89 0.12
C ILE A 52 3.28 -2.26 -1.19
N LEU A 53 1.99 -2.57 -1.10
CA LEU A 53 1.19 -2.92 -2.26
C LEU A 53 0.66 -1.71 -3.02
N GLU A 54 0.93 -0.52 -2.53
CA GLU A 54 0.45 0.74 -3.12
C GLU A 54 -1.06 0.72 -3.37
N THR A 55 -1.80 0.19 -2.40
CA THR A 55 -3.24 -0.04 -2.49
C THR A 55 -3.90 0.49 -1.22
N PRO A 56 -4.98 1.26 -1.32
CA PRO A 56 -5.68 1.76 -0.12
C PRO A 56 -6.18 0.62 0.76
N VAL A 57 -6.18 0.83 2.08
CA VAL A 57 -6.67 -0.16 3.05
C VAL A 57 -8.12 -0.54 2.74
N SER A 58 -8.96 0.41 2.33
CA SER A 58 -10.34 0.15 1.96
C SER A 58 -10.45 -0.85 0.83
N THR A 59 -9.58 -0.77 -0.16
CA THR A 59 -9.52 -1.71 -1.27
C THR A 59 -9.07 -3.09 -0.81
N LEU A 60 -8.08 -3.14 0.08
CA LEU A 60 -7.62 -4.41 0.67
C LEU A 60 -8.74 -5.10 1.44
N LEU A 61 -9.52 -4.35 2.19
CA LEU A 61 -10.64 -4.88 2.96
C LEU A 61 -11.82 -5.30 2.09
N GLY A 62 -11.77 -5.00 0.80
CA GLY A 62 -12.82 -5.35 -0.13
C GLY A 62 -14.09 -4.54 0.03
N GLU A 63 -13.98 -3.34 0.58
CA GLU A 63 -15.12 -2.44 0.64
C GLU A 63 -15.53 -2.06 -0.78
N LYS A 64 -16.73 -2.50 -1.15
CA LYS A 64 -17.32 -2.18 -2.44
C LYS A 64 -17.90 -0.76 -2.42
N VAL A 65 -17.07 0.18 -2.07
CA VAL A 65 -17.43 1.61 -2.05
C VAL A 65 -17.88 2.07 -3.45
N PHE A 66 -17.45 1.35 -4.47
CA PHE A 66 -17.73 1.65 -5.87
C PHE A 66 -19.15 1.27 -6.31
N GLU A 67 -19.85 0.47 -5.53
CA GLU A 67 -21.24 0.06 -5.82
C GLU A 67 -22.27 0.95 -5.12
N THR A 68 -21.82 1.95 -4.36
CA THR A 68 -22.71 2.88 -3.69
C THR A 68 -23.32 3.86 -4.69
N LYS A 69 -24.56 4.21 -4.45
CA LYS A 69 -25.38 5.08 -5.30
C LYS A 69 -24.74 6.46 -5.51
N GLY A 70 -25.05 7.13 -6.62
CA GLY A 70 -24.38 8.33 -7.08
C GLY A 70 -24.24 9.50 -6.11
N ASP A 71 -25.10 9.59 -5.10
CA ASP A 71 -25.00 10.66 -4.08
C ASP A 71 -23.87 10.39 -3.08
N ASP A 72 -23.60 9.12 -2.79
CA ASP A 72 -22.50 8.73 -1.93
C ASP A 72 -21.14 8.89 -2.65
N LEU A 73 -21.13 8.79 -3.97
CA LEU A 73 -19.92 8.96 -4.77
C LEU A 73 -19.36 10.39 -4.70
N LYS A 74 -20.21 11.40 -4.59
CA LYS A 74 -19.75 12.80 -4.46
C LYS A 74 -19.07 13.05 -3.11
N VAL A 75 -19.65 12.55 -2.02
CA VAL A 75 -19.09 12.69 -0.67
C VAL A 75 -17.77 11.92 -0.58
N ILE A 76 -17.70 10.74 -1.18
CA ILE A 76 -16.51 9.90 -1.18
C ILE A 76 -15.41 10.53 -2.05
N SER A 77 -15.76 11.11 -3.20
CA SER A 77 -14.76 11.75 -4.05
C SER A 77 -14.16 13.00 -3.40
N GLU A 78 -14.93 13.77 -2.63
CA GLU A 78 -14.41 14.90 -1.87
C GLU A 78 -13.45 14.44 -0.78
N LYS A 79 -13.80 13.38 -0.03
CA LYS A 79 -12.92 12.81 0.98
C LYS A 79 -11.67 12.18 0.37
N LEU A 80 -11.80 11.54 -0.78
CA LEU A 80 -10.68 10.95 -1.50
C LEU A 80 -9.73 12.02 -2.03
N GLU A 81 -10.23 13.16 -2.49
CA GLU A 81 -9.38 14.27 -2.91
C GLU A 81 -8.50 14.78 -1.77
N VAL A 82 -9.06 14.94 -0.57
CA VAL A 82 -8.32 15.37 0.61
C VAL A 82 -7.26 14.34 0.99
N ILE A 83 -7.61 13.06 0.98
CA ILE A 83 -6.67 11.97 1.28
C ILE A 83 -5.58 11.89 0.21
N ASN A 84 -5.94 12.01 -1.06
CA ASN A 84 -4.98 11.97 -2.16
C ASN A 84 -4.01 13.15 -2.12
N LEU A 85 -4.48 14.34 -1.72
CA LEU A 85 -3.61 15.50 -1.53
C LEU A 85 -2.59 15.25 -0.41
N GLN A 86 -3.02 14.66 0.70
CA GLN A 86 -2.12 14.32 1.80
C GLN A 86 -1.10 13.24 1.39
N LEU A 87 -1.54 12.22 0.67
CA LEU A 87 -0.64 11.18 0.15
C LEU A 87 0.32 11.74 -0.90
N ALA A 88 -0.14 12.63 -1.77
CA ALA A 88 0.72 13.28 -2.76
C ALA A 88 1.80 14.13 -2.09
N GLN A 89 1.46 14.84 -1.00
CA GLN A 89 2.43 15.60 -0.23
C GLN A 89 3.48 14.70 0.42
N ARG A 90 3.08 13.55 0.97
CA ARG A 90 4.02 12.57 1.54
C ARG A 90 4.97 12.01 0.47
N LYS A 91 4.45 11.68 -0.70
CA LYS A 91 5.27 11.19 -1.81
C LYS A 91 6.26 12.27 -2.30
N ARG A 92 5.82 13.52 -2.38
CA ARG A 92 6.72 14.63 -2.75
C ARG A 92 7.86 14.81 -1.76
N THR A 93 7.59 14.68 -0.47
CA THR A 93 8.61 14.77 0.58
C THR A 93 9.64 13.65 0.44
N LYS A 94 9.20 12.41 0.23
CA LYS A 94 10.08 11.27 0.00
C LYS A 94 10.92 11.44 -1.27
N GLN A 95 10.33 11.94 -2.35
CA GLN A 95 11.04 12.19 -3.59
C GLN A 95 12.11 13.28 -3.44
N LYS A 96 11.81 14.34 -2.71
CA LYS A 96 12.79 15.39 -2.43
C LYS A 96 13.97 14.87 -1.62
N ILE A 97 13.75 14.02 -0.65
CA ILE A 97 14.80 13.39 0.14
C ILE A 97 15.69 12.52 -0.74
N ILE A 98 15.08 11.70 -1.60
CA ILE A 98 15.79 10.82 -2.53
C ILE A 98 16.60 11.64 -3.54
N GLN A 99 16.02 12.71 -4.09
CA GLN A 99 16.73 13.61 -5.01
C GLN A 99 17.88 14.31 -4.33
N GLY A 100 17.70 14.76 -3.09
CA GLY A 100 18.77 15.38 -2.31
C GLY A 100 19.92 14.41 -2.05
N LEU A 101 19.61 13.17 -1.71
CA LEU A 101 20.62 12.12 -1.53
C LEU A 101 21.35 11.80 -2.83
N LEU A 102 20.65 11.73 -3.96
CA LEU A 102 21.25 11.49 -5.25
C LEU A 102 22.17 12.63 -5.68
N ILE A 103 21.78 13.87 -5.47
CA ILE A 103 22.59 15.05 -5.77
C ILE A 103 23.86 15.06 -4.91
N THR A 104 23.74 14.76 -3.62
CA THR A 104 24.85 14.69 -2.69
C THR A 104 25.83 13.58 -3.09
N LEU A 105 25.29 12.42 -3.46
CA LEU A 105 26.09 11.27 -3.90
C LEU A 105 26.81 11.58 -5.21
N PHE A 106 26.13 12.25 -6.14
CA PHE A 106 26.72 12.67 -7.41
C PHE A 106 27.83 13.69 -7.21
N ALA A 107 27.62 14.65 -6.32
CA ALA A 107 28.64 15.64 -5.98
C ALA A 107 29.88 15.00 -5.38
N VAL A 108 29.73 13.96 -4.55
CA VAL A 108 30.87 13.22 -3.97
C VAL A 108 31.61 12.43 -5.04
N ILE A 109 30.91 11.88 -6.03
CA ILE A 109 31.53 11.13 -7.13
C ILE A 109 32.28 12.04 -8.10
N VAL A 110 31.75 13.25 -8.34
CA VAL A 110 32.37 14.22 -9.28
C VAL A 110 33.58 14.93 -8.67
N ILE A 111 33.67 15.00 -7.35
CA ILE A 111 34.83 15.52 -6.64
C ILE A 111 35.89 14.44 -6.41
#